data_c70d71ce1883ba7c06231b0aecb23495
#
_entry.id   c70d71ce1883ba7c06231b0aecb23495
#
_cell.length_a   1.000
_cell.length_b   1.000
_cell.length_c   1.000
_cell.angle_alpha   90.00
_cell.angle_beta   90.00
_cell.angle_gamma   90.00
#
_symmetry.space_group_name_H-M   'P 1'
#
loop_
_entity.id
_entity.type
_entity.pdbx_description
1 polymer ?
#
loop_
_entity_poly.entity_id
_entity_poly.type
_entity_poly.pdbx_seq_one_letter_code
_entity_poly.pdbx_strand_id
1 'polypeptide(L)'
;MTHTRDIPQSFWRDEQLPWLELRSTWRSQQAYKRHHHPQLSVGAILEGETCCVYDGKEYRLHAGDLIVVPPWVPHSCNPVEGQYRSYHMLYLDMRWCLAHLPGLSTDSSLSAPSPVIRQPPAFQHYLRLVALMQQQQTARLPDVVCALLHLLPLQSDKPCQQRTTSQYLQERLQTNLLTPPSLDDLAQECSMRKETLIRTFKKDTGLTPGSYLNILRIDFARERLRAGDDIADVGYQSGFADQSHFHRTFVSYTAATPRQYALGRSISDNN
;
A
#
# COMPACT_ATOMS: atom_id res chain seq x y z
N MET A 1 -8.88 25.50 5.98
CA MET A 1 -8.88 24.09 6.47
C MET A 1 -9.86 23.33 5.59
N THR A 2 -9.38 22.62 4.61
CA THR A 2 -10.22 21.76 3.77
C THR A 2 -10.68 20.59 4.63
N HIS A 3 -11.95 20.58 5.00
CA HIS A 3 -12.58 19.38 5.53
C HIS A 3 -12.27 18.22 4.58
N THR A 4 -11.72 17.14 5.11
CA THR A 4 -11.55 15.90 4.37
C THR A 4 -12.94 15.40 4.02
N ARG A 5 -13.45 15.88 2.88
CA ARG A 5 -14.75 15.46 2.35
C ARG A 5 -14.62 14.02 1.92
N ASP A 6 -15.74 13.35 1.85
CA ASP A 6 -15.86 11.99 1.35
C ASP A 6 -15.08 11.84 0.03
N ILE A 7 -14.17 10.87 0.00
CA ILE A 7 -13.35 10.59 -1.19
C ILE A 7 -14.12 9.56 -2.01
N PRO A 8 -14.50 9.86 -3.27
CA PRO A 8 -15.27 8.92 -4.09
C PRO A 8 -14.47 7.64 -4.32
N GLN A 9 -14.78 6.58 -3.57
CA GLN A 9 -14.09 5.30 -3.62
C GLN A 9 -14.92 4.16 -3.08
N SER A 10 -14.60 2.95 -3.52
CA SER A 10 -15.11 1.71 -2.95
C SER A 10 -14.00 0.69 -2.78
N PHE A 11 -14.23 -0.26 -1.87
CA PHE A 11 -13.36 -1.40 -1.65
C PHE A 11 -14.17 -2.67 -1.90
N TRP A 12 -13.69 -3.50 -2.80
CA TRP A 12 -14.21 -4.86 -2.98
C TRP A 12 -13.37 -5.83 -2.16
N ARG A 13 -14.03 -6.63 -1.35
CA ARG A 13 -13.46 -7.68 -0.52
C ARG A 13 -14.41 -8.86 -0.50
N ASP A 14 -13.88 -10.07 -0.37
CA ASP A 14 -14.65 -11.30 -0.29
C ASP A 14 -14.03 -12.20 0.80
N GLU A 15 -14.85 -12.73 1.70
CA GLU A 15 -14.38 -13.56 2.81
C GLU A 15 -13.76 -14.88 2.36
N GLN A 16 -14.19 -15.40 1.19
CA GLN A 16 -13.62 -16.60 0.60
C GLN A 16 -12.30 -16.34 -0.15
N LEU A 17 -12.00 -15.06 -0.44
CA LEU A 17 -10.81 -14.61 -1.14
C LEU A 17 -10.04 -13.54 -0.33
N PRO A 18 -9.65 -13.85 0.92
CA PRO A 18 -9.02 -12.85 1.81
C PRO A 18 -7.66 -12.34 1.31
N TRP A 19 -7.08 -13.02 0.33
CA TRP A 19 -5.83 -12.67 -0.33
C TRP A 19 -5.95 -11.57 -1.38
N LEU A 20 -7.18 -11.14 -1.71
CA LEU A 20 -7.48 -10.20 -2.79
C LEU A 20 -8.33 -9.03 -2.30
N GLU A 21 -7.87 -7.82 -2.54
CA GLU A 21 -8.66 -6.59 -2.32
C GLU A 21 -8.55 -5.70 -3.56
N LEU A 22 -9.67 -5.13 -4.01
CA LEU A 22 -9.68 -4.08 -5.02
C LEU A 22 -10.17 -2.79 -4.40
N ARG A 23 -9.44 -1.71 -4.62
CA ARG A 23 -9.87 -0.35 -4.36
C ARG A 23 -10.14 0.35 -5.68
N SER A 24 -11.28 0.97 -5.79
CA SER A 24 -11.67 1.84 -6.91
C SER A 24 -11.82 3.26 -6.41
N THR A 25 -11.23 4.22 -7.11
CA THR A 25 -11.28 5.64 -6.75
C THR A 25 -11.62 6.44 -7.99
N TRP A 26 -12.56 7.37 -7.88
CA TRP A 26 -13.06 8.17 -9.00
C TRP A 26 -12.80 9.65 -8.75
N ARG A 27 -12.30 10.35 -9.78
CA ARG A 27 -12.13 11.82 -9.83
C ARG A 27 -11.57 12.44 -8.55
N SER A 28 -10.53 11.79 -7.99
CA SER A 28 -9.92 12.20 -6.73
C SER A 28 -8.68 13.05 -6.96
N GLN A 29 -8.54 14.12 -6.16
CA GLN A 29 -7.31 14.91 -6.03
C GLN A 29 -6.49 14.52 -4.80
N GLN A 30 -6.93 13.51 -4.05
CA GLN A 30 -6.26 13.13 -2.81
C GLN A 30 -4.87 12.58 -3.08
N ALA A 31 -3.88 13.21 -2.45
CA ALA A 31 -2.49 12.77 -2.48
C ALA A 31 -2.17 11.83 -1.30
N TYR A 32 -1.16 10.98 -1.49
CA TYR A 32 -0.61 10.09 -0.48
C TYR A 32 0.76 10.57 -0.02
N LYS A 33 1.07 10.31 1.23
CA LYS A 33 2.47 10.31 1.67
C LYS A 33 3.19 9.08 1.11
N ARG A 34 4.51 9.22 0.94
CA ARG A 34 5.37 8.09 0.60
C ARG A 34 5.22 6.99 1.65
N HIS A 35 4.93 5.77 1.21
CA HIS A 35 4.68 4.61 2.05
C HIS A 35 5.11 3.33 1.34
N HIS A 36 5.04 2.23 2.04
CA HIS A 36 5.12 0.87 1.51
C HIS A 36 4.04 0.01 2.19
N HIS A 37 3.83 -1.18 1.70
CA HIS A 37 2.91 -2.17 2.27
C HIS A 37 3.40 -3.59 1.96
N PRO A 38 2.96 -4.62 2.71
CA PRO A 38 3.40 -6.00 2.52
C PRO A 38 2.78 -6.69 1.30
N GLN A 39 1.72 -6.14 0.72
CA GLN A 39 1.04 -6.70 -0.45
C GLN A 39 1.78 -6.35 -1.74
N LEU A 40 1.72 -7.26 -2.71
CA LEU A 40 1.94 -6.90 -4.11
C LEU A 40 0.75 -6.08 -4.58
N SER A 41 0.97 -4.91 -5.17
CA SER A 41 -0.13 -4.13 -5.72
C SER A 41 0.03 -3.84 -7.21
N VAL A 42 -1.11 -3.82 -7.90
CA VAL A 42 -1.21 -3.49 -9.33
C VAL A 42 -2.27 -2.42 -9.51
N GLY A 43 -1.86 -1.26 -10.00
CA GLY A 43 -2.74 -0.13 -10.26
C GLY A 43 -3.05 0.02 -11.75
N ALA A 44 -4.28 0.43 -12.07
CA ALA A 44 -4.72 0.79 -13.42
C ALA A 44 -5.23 2.23 -13.43
N ILE A 45 -4.67 3.09 -14.25
CA ILE A 45 -5.14 4.47 -14.42
C ILE A 45 -6.28 4.46 -15.44
N LEU A 46 -7.45 4.95 -15.03
CA LEU A 46 -8.66 4.98 -15.86
C LEU A 46 -8.87 6.36 -16.49
N GLU A 47 -8.54 7.42 -15.75
CA GLU A 47 -8.74 8.81 -16.17
C GLU A 47 -7.70 9.70 -15.50
N GLY A 48 -7.27 10.75 -16.20
CA GLY A 48 -6.32 11.72 -15.71
C GLY A 48 -4.88 11.26 -15.75
N GLU A 49 -4.02 12.00 -15.05
CA GLU A 49 -2.57 11.76 -15.01
C GLU A 49 -2.11 11.57 -13.55
N THR A 50 -1.17 10.66 -13.38
CA THR A 50 -0.59 10.33 -12.07
C THR A 50 0.92 10.46 -12.11
N CYS A 51 1.48 11.20 -11.16
CA CYS A 51 2.90 11.20 -10.87
C CYS A 51 3.17 10.14 -9.80
N CYS A 52 3.94 9.11 -10.15
CA CYS A 52 4.36 8.07 -9.24
C CYS A 52 5.85 8.21 -8.92
N VAL A 53 6.17 8.30 -7.63
CA VAL A 53 7.54 8.15 -7.15
C VAL A 53 7.71 6.72 -6.66
N TYR A 54 8.53 5.94 -7.34
CA TYR A 54 8.80 4.54 -7.07
C TYR A 54 10.32 4.34 -6.95
N ASP A 55 10.75 3.80 -5.83
CA ASP A 55 12.19 3.60 -5.52
C ASP A 55 13.06 4.84 -5.83
N GLY A 56 12.56 6.02 -5.47
CA GLY A 56 13.24 7.30 -5.66
C GLY A 56 13.21 7.88 -7.08
N LYS A 57 12.65 7.17 -8.06
CA LYS A 57 12.48 7.63 -9.43
C LYS A 57 11.04 8.08 -9.68
N GLU A 58 10.88 9.10 -10.50
CA GLU A 58 9.56 9.62 -10.88
C GLU A 58 9.10 9.02 -12.21
N TYR A 59 7.85 8.62 -12.25
CA TYR A 59 7.17 8.07 -13.44
C TYR A 59 5.85 8.79 -13.64
N ARG A 60 5.54 9.13 -14.88
CA ARG A 60 4.22 9.65 -15.28
C ARG A 60 3.38 8.53 -15.89
N LEU A 61 2.17 8.38 -15.37
CA LEU A 61 1.19 7.41 -15.83
C LEU A 61 -0.04 8.14 -16.36
N HIS A 62 -0.60 7.62 -17.46
CA HIS A 62 -1.78 8.14 -18.12
C HIS A 62 -2.88 7.07 -18.13
N ALA A 63 -4.08 7.46 -18.55
CA ALA A 63 -5.16 6.51 -18.77
C ALA A 63 -4.71 5.39 -19.72
N GLY A 64 -4.93 4.13 -19.31
CA GLY A 64 -4.45 2.95 -20.04
C GLY A 64 -3.13 2.36 -19.52
N ASP A 65 -2.40 3.07 -18.65
CA ASP A 65 -1.19 2.55 -18.02
C ASP A 65 -1.52 1.70 -16.78
N LEU A 66 -0.73 0.64 -16.58
CA LEU A 66 -0.66 -0.08 -15.31
C LEU A 66 0.63 0.29 -14.56
N ILE A 67 0.56 0.16 -13.23
CA ILE A 67 1.73 0.19 -12.37
C ILE A 67 1.74 -1.05 -11.48
N VAL A 68 2.92 -1.67 -11.34
CA VAL A 68 3.14 -2.75 -10.39
C VAL A 68 4.08 -2.29 -9.30
N VAL A 69 3.67 -2.51 -8.05
CA VAL A 69 4.46 -2.16 -6.87
C VAL A 69 4.66 -3.44 -6.03
N PRO A 70 5.88 -3.99 -6.05
CA PRO A 70 6.24 -5.11 -5.20
C PRO A 70 6.15 -4.77 -3.70
N PRO A 71 6.05 -5.78 -2.82
CA PRO A 71 6.04 -5.58 -1.38
C PRO A 71 7.22 -4.76 -0.88
N TRP A 72 6.96 -3.93 0.11
CA TRP A 72 7.97 -3.16 0.85
C TRP A 72 8.71 -2.09 0.04
N VAL A 73 8.41 -1.89 -1.24
CA VAL A 73 9.01 -0.84 -2.04
C VAL A 73 8.37 0.52 -1.70
N PRO A 74 9.16 1.52 -1.26
CA PRO A 74 8.65 2.84 -0.93
C PRO A 74 8.16 3.57 -2.17
N HIS A 75 6.89 3.96 -2.15
CA HIS A 75 6.24 4.63 -3.28
C HIS A 75 5.21 5.67 -2.85
N SER A 76 4.85 6.52 -3.78
CA SER A 76 3.66 7.37 -3.72
C SER A 76 3.13 7.60 -5.13
N CYS A 77 1.82 7.48 -5.33
CA CYS A 77 1.17 7.73 -6.61
C CYS A 77 0.16 8.86 -6.43
N ASN A 78 0.48 10.04 -6.92
CA ASN A 78 -0.30 11.26 -6.67
C ASN A 78 -0.85 11.84 -7.95
N PRO A 79 -2.04 12.47 -7.95
CA PRO A 79 -2.50 13.22 -9.11
C PRO A 79 -1.53 14.36 -9.41
N VAL A 80 -1.42 14.74 -10.67
CA VAL A 80 -0.71 15.97 -11.04
C VAL A 80 -1.46 17.15 -10.40
N GLU A 81 -0.73 18.16 -9.95
CA GLU A 81 -1.27 19.29 -9.21
C GLU A 81 -2.48 19.93 -9.92
N GLY A 82 -3.57 20.10 -9.18
CA GLY A 82 -4.82 20.66 -9.70
C GLY A 82 -5.66 19.70 -10.56
N GLN A 83 -5.20 18.49 -10.83
CA GLN A 83 -5.91 17.52 -11.66
C GLN A 83 -6.64 16.47 -10.84
N TYR A 84 -7.67 15.87 -11.43
CA TYR A 84 -8.34 14.69 -10.92
C TYR A 84 -7.80 13.44 -11.62
N ARG A 85 -7.87 12.31 -10.92
CA ARG A 85 -7.63 10.99 -11.52
C ARG A 85 -8.66 9.99 -11.03
N SER A 86 -8.94 9.02 -11.89
CA SER A 86 -9.68 7.81 -11.56
C SER A 86 -8.76 6.60 -11.75
N TYR A 87 -8.78 5.66 -10.79
CA TYR A 87 -7.91 4.49 -10.85
C TYR A 87 -8.51 3.31 -10.08
N HIS A 88 -8.07 2.13 -10.45
CA HIS A 88 -8.21 0.92 -9.66
C HIS A 88 -6.86 0.53 -9.05
N MET A 89 -6.88 -0.01 -7.84
CA MET A 89 -5.69 -0.58 -7.20
C MET A 89 -6.04 -1.94 -6.61
N LEU A 90 -5.39 -2.96 -7.15
CA LEU A 90 -5.48 -4.35 -6.70
C LEU A 90 -4.39 -4.59 -5.66
N TYR A 91 -4.73 -5.25 -4.55
CA TYR A 91 -3.80 -5.68 -3.53
C TYR A 91 -3.87 -7.19 -3.40
N LEU A 92 -2.72 -7.85 -3.46
CA LEU A 92 -2.55 -9.30 -3.43
C LEU A 92 -1.69 -9.71 -2.23
N ASP A 93 -2.16 -10.68 -1.47
CA ASP A 93 -1.36 -11.28 -0.39
C ASP A 93 -0.16 -12.01 -0.96
N MET A 94 1.03 -11.76 -0.39
CA MET A 94 2.27 -12.35 -0.90
C MET A 94 2.34 -13.86 -0.72
N ARG A 95 1.74 -14.43 0.33
CA ARG A 95 1.74 -15.89 0.53
C ARG A 95 0.97 -16.57 -0.59
N TRP A 96 -0.17 -15.96 -0.98
CA TRP A 96 -0.94 -16.43 -2.13
C TRP A 96 -0.13 -16.31 -3.43
N CYS A 97 0.53 -15.18 -3.67
CA CYS A 97 1.35 -14.98 -4.86
C CYS A 97 2.50 -16.00 -4.95
N LEU A 98 3.21 -16.23 -3.84
CA LEU A 98 4.32 -17.21 -3.78
C LEU A 98 3.84 -18.64 -4.05
N ALA A 99 2.64 -19.00 -3.62
CA ALA A 99 2.05 -20.32 -3.86
C ALA A 99 1.62 -20.55 -5.32
N HIS A 100 1.38 -19.48 -6.09
CA HIS A 100 0.78 -19.56 -7.43
C HIS A 100 1.72 -19.06 -8.54
N LEU A 101 2.83 -18.41 -8.20
CA LEU A 101 3.83 -18.01 -9.19
C LEU A 101 4.98 -19.04 -9.25
N PRO A 102 5.18 -19.67 -10.41
CA PRO A 102 6.24 -20.66 -10.55
C PRO A 102 7.64 -20.04 -10.37
N GLY A 103 8.54 -20.76 -9.71
CA GLY A 103 9.93 -20.34 -9.50
C GLY A 103 10.15 -19.40 -8.32
N LEU A 104 9.12 -19.06 -7.55
CA LEU A 104 9.24 -18.33 -6.29
C LEU A 104 9.26 -19.29 -5.10
N SER A 105 10.06 -18.97 -4.10
CA SER A 105 10.11 -19.64 -2.80
C SER A 105 9.64 -18.68 -1.70
N THR A 106 9.38 -19.21 -0.51
CA THR A 106 8.99 -18.40 0.67
C THR A 106 10.00 -17.32 1.02
N ASP A 107 11.25 -17.50 0.64
CA ASP A 107 12.35 -16.56 0.91
C ASP A 107 12.58 -15.59 -0.27
N SER A 108 11.81 -15.72 -1.35
CA SER A 108 11.95 -14.83 -2.50
C SER A 108 11.41 -13.45 -2.20
N SER A 109 12.15 -12.41 -2.59
CA SER A 109 11.64 -11.06 -2.72
C SER A 109 11.28 -10.79 -4.18
N LEU A 110 10.29 -9.93 -4.39
CA LEU A 110 9.89 -9.50 -5.74
C LEU A 110 10.43 -8.10 -6.01
N SER A 111 10.89 -7.89 -7.22
CA SER A 111 11.22 -6.57 -7.76
C SER A 111 10.51 -6.32 -9.09
N ALA A 112 10.40 -5.04 -9.46
CA ALA A 112 9.87 -4.60 -10.73
C ALA A 112 10.79 -3.50 -11.28
N PRO A 113 11.84 -3.84 -12.04
CA PRO A 113 12.78 -2.87 -12.58
C PRO A 113 12.12 -1.84 -13.49
N SER A 114 11.01 -2.22 -14.15
CA SER A 114 10.14 -1.34 -14.93
C SER A 114 8.72 -1.40 -14.36
N PRO A 115 8.37 -0.54 -13.37
CA PRO A 115 7.10 -0.65 -12.68
C PRO A 115 5.89 -0.24 -13.54
N VAL A 116 6.10 0.56 -14.58
CA VAL A 116 5.03 1.06 -15.46
C VAL A 116 4.90 0.17 -16.68
N ILE A 117 3.68 -0.32 -16.93
CA ILE A 117 3.35 -1.22 -18.04
C ILE A 117 2.41 -0.49 -18.99
N ARG A 118 2.87 -0.31 -20.25
CA ARG A 118 2.14 0.34 -21.35
C ARG A 118 1.75 -0.67 -22.40
N GLN A 119 1.12 -1.74 -21.98
CA GLN A 119 0.72 -2.86 -22.84
C GLN A 119 -0.81 -2.97 -22.83
N PRO A 120 -1.51 -2.62 -23.94
CA PRO A 120 -2.96 -2.69 -24.01
C PRO A 120 -3.54 -4.07 -23.63
N PRO A 121 -2.94 -5.21 -24.01
CA PRO A 121 -3.44 -6.52 -23.57
C PRO A 121 -3.43 -6.71 -22.05
N ALA A 122 -2.39 -6.27 -21.34
CA ALA A 122 -2.31 -6.36 -19.89
C ALA A 122 -3.37 -5.47 -19.22
N PHE A 123 -3.57 -4.26 -19.74
CA PHE A 123 -4.61 -3.35 -19.25
C PHE A 123 -6.02 -3.93 -19.45
N GLN A 124 -6.32 -4.49 -20.63
CA GLN A 124 -7.60 -5.13 -20.91
C GLN A 124 -7.82 -6.35 -19.99
N HIS A 125 -6.79 -7.14 -19.74
CA HIS A 125 -6.85 -8.28 -18.83
C HIS A 125 -7.16 -7.83 -17.40
N TYR A 126 -6.54 -6.72 -16.95
CA TYR A 126 -6.83 -6.11 -15.65
C TYR A 126 -8.30 -5.66 -15.56
N LEU A 127 -8.83 -4.97 -16.58
CA LEU A 127 -10.23 -4.53 -16.59
C LEU A 127 -11.20 -5.71 -16.58
N ARG A 128 -10.86 -6.81 -17.28
CA ARG A 128 -11.66 -8.06 -17.24
C ARG A 128 -11.69 -8.63 -15.82
N LEU A 129 -10.57 -8.63 -15.10
CA LEU A 129 -10.52 -9.06 -13.71
C LEU A 129 -11.47 -8.21 -12.84
N VAL A 130 -11.41 -6.88 -12.97
CA VAL A 130 -12.31 -5.96 -12.25
C VAL A 130 -13.77 -6.23 -12.56
N ALA A 131 -14.12 -6.47 -13.82
CA ALA A 131 -15.48 -6.81 -14.23
C ALA A 131 -15.99 -8.12 -13.59
N LEU A 132 -15.14 -9.15 -13.50
CA LEU A 132 -15.48 -10.41 -12.82
C LEU A 132 -15.73 -10.20 -11.31
N MET A 133 -14.93 -9.35 -10.66
CA MET A 133 -15.13 -9.00 -9.25
C MET A 133 -16.49 -8.28 -9.05
N GLN A 134 -16.81 -7.31 -9.90
CA GLN A 134 -18.09 -6.59 -9.86
C GLN A 134 -19.30 -7.49 -10.13
N GLN A 135 -19.12 -8.51 -10.98
CA GLN A 135 -20.15 -9.50 -11.31
C GLN A 135 -20.21 -10.67 -10.30
N GLN A 136 -19.40 -10.63 -9.24
CA GLN A 136 -19.31 -11.69 -8.22
C GLN A 136 -18.95 -13.08 -8.78
N GLN A 137 -18.23 -13.14 -9.90
CA GLN A 137 -17.75 -14.38 -10.51
C GLN A 137 -16.44 -14.85 -9.84
N THR A 138 -16.50 -15.08 -8.53
CA THR A 138 -15.33 -15.29 -7.65
C THR A 138 -14.53 -16.53 -7.98
N ALA A 139 -15.20 -17.61 -8.42
CA ALA A 139 -14.54 -18.88 -8.78
C ALA A 139 -13.49 -18.76 -9.91
N ARG A 140 -13.59 -17.72 -10.76
CA ARG A 140 -12.66 -17.49 -11.88
C ARG A 140 -11.49 -16.58 -11.52
N LEU A 141 -11.54 -15.92 -10.38
CA LEU A 141 -10.56 -14.88 -10.02
C LEU A 141 -9.14 -15.44 -9.84
N PRO A 142 -8.90 -16.59 -9.20
CA PRO A 142 -7.55 -17.12 -9.06
C PRO A 142 -6.82 -17.29 -10.39
N ASP A 143 -7.46 -17.92 -11.37
CA ASP A 143 -6.85 -18.16 -12.69
C ASP A 143 -6.59 -16.85 -13.45
N VAL A 144 -7.54 -15.90 -13.37
CA VAL A 144 -7.41 -14.61 -14.05
C VAL A 144 -6.34 -13.74 -13.39
N VAL A 145 -6.20 -13.80 -12.06
CA VAL A 145 -5.09 -13.12 -11.36
C VAL A 145 -3.75 -13.76 -11.73
N CYS A 146 -3.63 -15.08 -11.74
CA CYS A 146 -2.41 -15.76 -12.18
C CYS A 146 -2.01 -15.34 -13.60
N ALA A 147 -2.96 -15.31 -14.52
CA ALA A 147 -2.71 -14.87 -15.90
C ALA A 147 -2.27 -13.39 -15.95
N LEU A 148 -2.84 -12.50 -15.13
CA LEU A 148 -2.37 -11.12 -15.02
C LEU A 148 -0.92 -11.07 -14.53
N LEU A 149 -0.59 -11.79 -13.47
CA LEU A 149 0.74 -11.78 -12.87
C LEU A 149 1.83 -12.23 -13.86
N HIS A 150 1.53 -13.16 -14.75
CA HIS A 150 2.45 -13.59 -15.82
C HIS A 150 2.70 -12.51 -16.89
N LEU A 151 1.83 -11.51 -17.01
CA LEU A 151 2.01 -10.37 -17.92
C LEU A 151 2.85 -9.24 -17.29
N LEU A 152 3.11 -9.30 -15.99
CA LEU A 152 3.83 -8.25 -15.28
C LEU A 152 5.35 -8.49 -15.29
N PRO A 153 6.18 -7.44 -15.38
CA PRO A 153 7.64 -7.54 -15.39
C PRO A 153 8.20 -7.78 -13.98
N LEU A 154 7.69 -8.79 -13.29
CA LEU A 154 8.14 -9.18 -11.97
C LEU A 154 9.38 -10.06 -12.05
N GLN A 155 10.34 -9.79 -11.18
CA GLN A 155 11.57 -10.57 -11.03
C GLN A 155 11.69 -11.06 -9.59
N SER A 156 12.26 -12.24 -9.44
CA SER A 156 12.59 -12.80 -8.13
C SER A 156 14.03 -12.44 -7.78
N ASP A 157 14.20 -11.74 -6.68
CA ASP A 157 15.53 -11.41 -6.14
C ASP A 157 15.87 -12.37 -5.00
N LYS A 158 17.16 -12.71 -4.89
CA LYS A 158 17.65 -13.47 -3.74
C LYS A 158 17.69 -12.57 -2.50
N PRO A 159 17.28 -13.04 -1.33
CA PRO A 159 17.36 -12.28 -0.10
C PRO A 159 18.81 -11.89 0.20
N CYS A 160 19.01 -10.64 0.63
CA CYS A 160 20.31 -10.21 1.14
C CYS A 160 20.58 -10.91 2.48
N GLN A 161 21.70 -11.64 2.58
CA GLN A 161 22.04 -12.45 3.75
C GLN A 161 22.58 -11.63 4.95
N GLN A 162 22.97 -10.40 4.76
CA GLN A 162 23.56 -9.59 5.82
C GLN A 162 22.51 -8.70 6.50
N ARG A 163 22.34 -8.89 7.83
CA ARG A 163 21.45 -8.04 8.63
C ARG A 163 22.03 -6.63 8.69
N THR A 164 21.28 -5.67 8.16
CA THR A 164 21.64 -4.25 8.17
C THR A 164 21.14 -3.55 9.45
N THR A 165 21.72 -2.39 9.78
CA THR A 165 21.21 -1.51 10.85
C THR A 165 19.74 -1.18 10.62
N SER A 166 19.35 -0.94 9.38
CA SER A 166 17.96 -0.62 9.03
C SER A 166 17.00 -1.78 9.28
N GLN A 167 17.39 -3.01 9.01
CA GLN A 167 16.60 -4.20 9.35
C GLN A 167 16.44 -4.35 10.87
N TYR A 168 17.52 -4.14 11.62
CA TYR A 168 17.45 -4.12 13.08
C TYR A 168 16.44 -3.08 13.59
N LEU A 169 16.48 -1.84 13.07
CA LEU A 169 15.52 -0.80 13.44
C LEU A 169 14.08 -1.19 13.09
N GLN A 170 13.86 -1.77 11.91
CA GLN A 170 12.54 -2.24 11.50
C GLN A 170 11.97 -3.26 12.50
N GLU A 171 12.75 -4.26 12.89
CA GLU A 171 12.35 -5.25 13.89
C GLU A 171 12.04 -4.60 15.24
N ARG A 172 12.90 -3.69 15.71
CA ARG A 172 12.70 -2.99 16.99
C ARG A 172 11.44 -2.13 17.00
N LEU A 173 11.13 -1.44 15.90
CA LEU A 173 9.92 -0.62 15.77
C LEU A 173 8.64 -1.48 15.66
N GLN A 174 8.74 -2.72 15.20
CA GLN A 174 7.61 -3.64 15.12
C GLN A 174 7.23 -4.26 16.46
N THR A 175 8.15 -4.31 17.45
CA THR A 175 7.93 -5.03 18.71
C THR A 175 6.82 -4.43 19.56
N ASN A 176 6.65 -3.10 19.54
CA ASN A 176 5.61 -2.44 20.34
C ASN A 176 5.17 -1.12 19.68
N LEU A 177 3.97 -1.12 19.12
CA LEU A 177 3.42 0.05 18.44
C LEU A 177 2.89 1.12 19.41
N LEU A 178 2.52 0.73 20.64
CA LEU A 178 2.00 1.64 21.66
C LEU A 178 3.14 2.44 22.30
N THR A 179 4.19 1.73 22.72
CA THR A 179 5.38 2.31 23.37
C THR A 179 6.63 1.92 22.60
N PRO A 180 6.83 2.46 21.38
CA PRO A 180 8.02 2.13 20.61
C PRO A 180 9.28 2.69 21.28
N PRO A 181 10.45 2.06 21.07
CA PRO A 181 11.70 2.61 21.54
C PRO A 181 11.93 4.00 20.97
N SER A 182 12.51 4.90 21.77
CA SER A 182 12.84 6.24 21.30
C SER A 182 13.98 6.20 20.27
N LEU A 183 14.10 7.25 19.45
CA LEU A 183 15.23 7.35 18.52
C LEU A 183 16.58 7.46 19.24
N ASP A 184 16.59 7.97 20.48
CA ASP A 184 17.80 8.09 21.29
C ASP A 184 18.23 6.70 21.81
N ASP A 185 17.27 5.86 22.27
CA ASP A 185 17.53 4.48 22.66
C ASP A 185 18.05 3.65 21.49
N LEU A 186 17.39 3.74 20.32
CA LEU A 186 17.81 3.05 19.10
C LEU A 186 19.20 3.48 18.64
N ALA A 187 19.52 4.76 18.77
CA ALA A 187 20.84 5.30 18.42
C ALA A 187 21.93 4.76 19.38
N GLN A 188 21.61 4.68 20.66
CA GLN A 188 22.49 4.06 21.66
C GLN A 188 22.70 2.57 21.40
N GLU A 189 21.61 1.81 21.14
CA GLU A 189 21.68 0.37 20.80
C GLU A 189 22.57 0.10 19.57
N CYS A 190 22.54 0.99 18.59
CA CYS A 190 23.35 0.89 17.36
C CYS A 190 24.74 1.55 17.49
N SER A 191 25.11 2.13 18.63
CA SER A 191 26.35 2.92 18.82
C SER A 191 26.53 4.02 17.76
N MET A 192 25.43 4.69 17.40
CA MET A 192 25.38 5.71 16.36
C MET A 192 24.83 7.04 16.92
N ARG A 193 25.14 8.15 16.25
CA ARG A 193 24.43 9.41 16.49
C ARG A 193 23.04 9.34 15.88
N LYS A 194 22.05 9.92 16.54
CA LYS A 194 20.63 9.94 16.11
C LYS A 194 20.44 10.40 14.66
N GLU A 195 21.12 11.47 14.27
CA GLU A 195 21.04 12.03 12.92
C GLU A 195 21.61 11.05 11.88
N THR A 196 22.67 10.34 12.24
CA THR A 196 23.30 9.31 11.39
C THR A 196 22.35 8.11 11.24
N LEU A 197 21.74 7.67 12.34
CA LEU A 197 20.74 6.60 12.34
C LEU A 197 19.57 6.92 11.39
N ILE A 198 18.97 8.11 11.55
CA ILE A 198 17.85 8.56 10.71
C ILE A 198 18.26 8.62 9.24
N ARG A 199 19.44 9.14 8.93
CA ARG A 199 19.94 9.25 7.56
C ARG A 199 20.21 7.89 6.94
N THR A 200 20.83 6.97 7.69
CA THR A 200 21.09 5.60 7.24
C THR A 200 19.78 4.87 6.96
N PHE A 201 18.84 4.90 7.91
CA PHE A 201 17.54 4.28 7.74
C PHE A 201 16.79 4.83 6.52
N LYS A 202 16.80 6.17 6.34
CA LYS A 202 16.15 6.82 5.19
C LYS A 202 16.84 6.46 3.87
N LYS A 203 18.17 6.32 3.86
CA LYS A 203 18.91 5.89 2.68
C LYS A 203 18.55 4.46 2.28
N ASP A 204 18.47 3.55 3.25
CA ASP A 204 18.25 2.12 3.00
C ASP A 204 16.80 1.77 2.72
N THR A 205 15.86 2.45 3.40
CA THR A 205 14.42 2.14 3.33
C THR A 205 13.59 3.16 2.55
N GLY A 206 14.18 4.28 2.15
CA GLY A 206 13.46 5.41 1.54
C GLY A 206 12.53 6.18 2.48
N LEU A 207 12.45 5.81 3.77
CA LEU A 207 11.54 6.36 4.78
C LEU A 207 12.31 6.79 6.03
N THR A 208 11.78 7.74 6.78
CA THR A 208 12.30 8.01 8.14
C THR A 208 11.75 6.96 9.13
N PRO A 209 12.44 6.68 10.26
CA PRO A 209 11.91 5.78 11.29
C PRO A 209 10.51 6.16 11.78
N GLY A 210 10.22 7.46 11.94
CA GLY A 210 8.88 7.94 12.31
C GLY A 210 7.83 7.71 11.23
N SER A 211 8.17 7.84 9.95
CA SER A 211 7.25 7.51 8.85
C SER A 211 7.01 6.01 8.80
N TYR A 212 8.02 5.18 9.01
CA TYR A 212 7.93 3.73 9.08
C TYR A 212 7.00 3.29 10.23
N LEU A 213 7.19 3.82 11.44
CA LEU A 213 6.31 3.55 12.58
C LEU A 213 4.85 3.94 12.29
N ASN A 214 4.61 5.09 11.65
CA ASN A 214 3.26 5.48 11.27
C ASN A 214 2.63 4.48 10.29
N ILE A 215 3.39 3.95 9.35
CA ILE A 215 2.90 2.92 8.42
C ILE A 215 2.49 1.66 9.20
N LEU A 216 3.34 1.17 10.10
CA LEU A 216 3.02 0.01 10.94
C LEU A 216 1.73 0.21 11.75
N ARG A 217 1.56 1.38 12.35
CA ARG A 217 0.34 1.76 13.09
C ARG A 217 -0.89 1.79 12.19
N ILE A 218 -0.75 2.30 10.97
CA ILE A 218 -1.84 2.35 10.00
C ILE A 218 -2.18 0.95 9.48
N ASP A 219 -1.20 0.08 9.25
CA ASP A 219 -1.45 -1.31 8.84
C ASP A 219 -2.18 -2.09 9.93
N PHE A 220 -1.76 -1.95 11.19
CA PHE A 220 -2.49 -2.49 12.34
C PHE A 220 -3.94 -1.95 12.38
N ALA A 221 -4.12 -0.63 12.23
CA ALA A 221 -5.45 -0.03 12.22
C ALA A 221 -6.32 -0.58 11.08
N ARG A 222 -5.76 -0.78 9.89
CA ARG A 222 -6.48 -1.36 8.74
C ARG A 222 -6.99 -2.78 9.05
N GLU A 223 -6.18 -3.61 9.69
CA GLU A 223 -6.56 -4.97 10.08
C GLU A 223 -7.71 -4.96 11.09
N ARG A 224 -7.61 -4.10 12.12
CA ARG A 224 -8.65 -3.98 13.16
C ARG A 224 -9.97 -3.42 12.60
N LEU A 225 -9.90 -2.41 11.74
CA LEU A 225 -11.08 -1.84 11.07
C LEU A 225 -11.77 -2.87 10.15
N ARG A 226 -10.99 -3.74 9.48
CA ARG A 226 -11.55 -4.86 8.69
C ARG A 226 -12.24 -5.90 9.57
N ALA A 227 -11.73 -6.12 10.77
CA ALA A 227 -12.34 -7.01 11.76
C ALA A 227 -13.63 -6.43 12.39
N GLY A 228 -13.97 -5.17 12.09
CA GLY A 228 -15.19 -4.51 12.58
C GLY A 228 -15.04 -3.81 13.91
N ASP A 229 -13.81 -3.59 14.38
CA ASP A 229 -13.58 -2.89 15.66
C ASP A 229 -13.98 -1.42 15.59
N ASP A 230 -14.32 -0.84 16.74
CA ASP A 230 -14.70 0.56 16.85
C ASP A 230 -13.54 1.49 16.47
N ILE A 231 -13.84 2.54 15.68
CA ILE A 231 -12.83 3.45 15.14
C ILE A 231 -12.07 4.21 16.24
N ALA A 232 -12.75 4.55 17.34
CA ALA A 232 -12.12 5.26 18.46
C ALA A 232 -11.11 4.36 19.17
N ASP A 233 -11.49 3.11 19.45
CA ASP A 233 -10.64 2.12 20.08
C ASP A 233 -9.44 1.77 19.21
N VAL A 234 -9.65 1.59 17.92
CA VAL A 234 -8.59 1.32 16.95
C VAL A 234 -7.55 2.43 16.95
N GLY A 235 -7.96 3.70 17.04
CA GLY A 235 -7.02 4.82 17.12
C GLY A 235 -6.05 4.70 18.29
N TYR A 236 -6.57 4.41 19.49
CA TYR A 236 -5.76 4.22 20.70
C TYR A 236 -4.90 2.96 20.62
N GLN A 237 -5.47 1.82 20.22
CA GLN A 237 -4.76 0.54 20.10
C GLN A 237 -3.62 0.61 19.08
N SER A 238 -3.74 1.49 18.10
CA SER A 238 -2.68 1.75 17.11
C SER A 238 -1.57 2.67 17.63
N GLY A 239 -1.66 3.19 18.85
CA GLY A 239 -0.63 4.05 19.47
C GLY A 239 -0.69 5.52 19.06
N PHE A 240 -1.84 6.01 18.59
CA PHE A 240 -2.05 7.44 18.36
C PHE A 240 -2.49 8.15 19.63
N ALA A 241 -1.98 9.36 19.86
CA ALA A 241 -2.27 10.15 21.04
C ALA A 241 -3.73 10.62 21.11
N ASP A 242 -4.36 10.87 19.97
CA ASP A 242 -5.74 11.32 19.86
C ASP A 242 -6.37 10.94 18.52
N GLN A 243 -7.70 10.96 18.47
CA GLN A 243 -8.48 10.62 17.28
C GLN A 243 -8.20 11.54 16.08
N SER A 244 -7.94 12.82 16.29
CA SER A 244 -7.67 13.76 15.22
C SER A 244 -6.32 13.46 14.56
N HIS A 245 -5.31 13.10 15.35
CA HIS A 245 -4.01 12.66 14.85
C HIS A 245 -4.15 11.34 14.10
N PHE A 246 -4.84 10.36 14.66
CA PHE A 246 -5.16 9.10 13.98
C PHE A 246 -5.81 9.34 12.62
N HIS A 247 -6.92 10.08 12.60
CA HIS A 247 -7.66 10.34 11.36
C HIS A 247 -6.80 11.01 10.29
N ARG A 248 -6.10 12.11 10.62
CA ARG A 248 -5.22 12.80 9.67
C ARG A 248 -4.11 11.89 9.13
N THR A 249 -3.51 11.10 10.02
CA THR A 249 -2.44 10.18 9.62
C THR A 249 -3.00 9.07 8.75
N PHE A 250 -4.12 8.46 9.12
CA PHE A 250 -4.77 7.43 8.33
C PHE A 250 -5.07 7.91 6.91
N VAL A 251 -5.73 9.07 6.76
CA VAL A 251 -6.02 9.66 5.44
C VAL A 251 -4.75 9.94 4.66
N SER A 252 -3.69 10.44 5.31
CA SER A 252 -2.46 10.78 4.62
C SER A 252 -1.69 9.58 4.05
N TYR A 253 -1.88 8.38 4.60
CA TYR A 253 -1.22 7.16 4.13
C TYR A 253 -2.15 6.27 3.29
N THR A 254 -3.47 6.37 3.49
CA THR A 254 -4.42 5.49 2.80
C THR A 254 -5.27 6.20 1.76
N ALA A 255 -5.32 7.56 1.79
CA ALA A 255 -6.29 8.38 1.05
C ALA A 255 -7.75 7.88 1.21
N ALA A 256 -8.06 7.38 2.38
CA ALA A 256 -9.41 7.01 2.83
C ALA A 256 -9.59 7.46 4.26
N THR A 257 -10.80 7.82 4.66
CA THR A 257 -11.07 7.99 6.09
C THR A 257 -11.16 6.62 6.77
N PRO A 258 -10.88 6.51 8.09
CA PRO A 258 -11.07 5.24 8.81
C PRO A 258 -12.49 4.68 8.61
N ARG A 259 -13.51 5.54 8.59
CA ARG A 259 -14.91 5.15 8.39
C ARG A 259 -15.16 4.60 6.98
N GLN A 260 -14.67 5.28 5.94
CA GLN A 260 -14.77 4.76 4.56
C GLN A 260 -14.08 3.40 4.42
N TYR A 261 -12.91 3.25 5.04
CA TYR A 261 -12.15 2.02 4.99
C TYR A 261 -12.87 0.86 5.70
N ALA A 262 -13.45 1.12 6.87
CA ALA A 262 -14.24 0.15 7.63
C ALA A 262 -15.50 -0.28 6.87
N LEU A 263 -16.25 0.68 6.30
CA LEU A 263 -17.48 0.41 5.55
C LEU A 263 -17.22 -0.22 4.16
N GLY A 264 -16.00 -0.14 3.66
CA GLY A 264 -15.66 -0.64 2.32
C GLY A 264 -16.18 0.22 1.16
N ARG A 265 -16.74 1.41 1.44
CA ARG A 265 -17.35 2.30 0.43
C ARG A 265 -17.30 3.76 0.82
N SER A 266 -17.65 4.63 -0.12
CA SER A 266 -17.88 6.04 0.11
C SER A 266 -19.11 6.26 1.01
N ILE A 267 -19.07 7.30 1.85
CA ILE A 267 -20.21 7.63 2.75
C ILE A 267 -21.39 8.18 1.95
N SER A 268 -21.10 8.83 0.81
CA SER A 268 -22.10 9.40 -0.10
C SER A 268 -22.90 8.36 -0.90
N ASP A 269 -22.47 7.11 -0.94
CA ASP A 269 -23.17 6.04 -1.66
C ASP A 269 -24.42 5.52 -0.93
N ASN A 270 -24.82 6.17 0.17
CA ASN A 270 -25.97 5.78 1.01
C ASN A 270 -27.25 6.61 0.78
N ASN A 271 -27.31 7.44 -0.27
CA ASN A 271 -28.54 8.19 -0.64
C ASN A 271 -29.16 7.65 -1.91
#